data_f908f2e4b525c3f689b3ad266d3048b4
#
_entry.id   f908f2e4b525c3f689b3ad266d3048b4
#
_cell.length_a   1.000
_cell.length_b   1.000
_cell.length_c   1.000
_cell.angle_alpha   90.00
_cell.angle_beta   90.00
_cell.angle_gamma   90.00
#
_symmetry.space_group_name_H-M   'P 1'
#
loop_
_entity.id
_entity.type
_entity.pdbx_description
1 polymer ?
#
loop_
_entity_poly.entity_id
_entity_poly.type
_entity_poly.pdbx_seq_one_letter_code
_entity_poly.pdbx_strand_id
1 'polypeptide(L)'
;MSVGRGLIASEAMAGAFVTALAYVFFFELNDWLFSQVKVSDNISWVFLPAAIRMVSVLLFGWAGVLGLFAGSLVVLFNQITVQPGHVLALAGLSSVPSLVAARMVRGALEIGHDLAGMTGRQLLVFGLAGGLANSLVHTLYFVGRSAGLEPFHGFVPMFVGDSVGTLLMLYAGALSLRRFRQSPSAD
;
A
#
# COMPACT_ATOMS: atom_id res chain seq x y z
N MET A 1 10.42 -13.78 -31.42
CA MET A 1 9.43 -13.78 -30.31
C MET A 1 10.04 -13.91 -28.90
N SER A 2 11.32 -14.22 -28.71
CA SER A 2 11.98 -14.36 -27.38
C SER A 2 12.38 -13.04 -26.73
N VAL A 3 12.80 -12.03 -27.50
CA VAL A 3 13.30 -10.75 -26.99
C VAL A 3 12.21 -9.95 -26.25
N GLY A 4 10.98 -9.93 -26.77
CA GLY A 4 9.87 -9.21 -26.13
C GLY A 4 9.46 -9.81 -24.77
N ARG A 5 9.53 -11.13 -24.60
CA ARG A 5 9.22 -11.78 -23.31
C ARG A 5 10.28 -11.48 -22.25
N GLY A 6 11.54 -11.36 -22.63
CA GLY A 6 12.63 -11.00 -21.71
C GLY A 6 12.49 -9.58 -21.18
N LEU A 7 12.13 -8.61 -22.02
CA LEU A 7 11.91 -7.21 -21.62
C LEU A 7 10.74 -7.08 -20.65
N ILE A 8 9.59 -7.70 -20.94
CA ILE A 8 8.41 -7.68 -20.06
C ILE A 8 8.73 -8.30 -18.69
N ALA A 9 9.49 -9.39 -18.66
CA ALA A 9 9.90 -10.02 -17.40
C ALA A 9 10.85 -9.13 -16.59
N SER A 10 11.79 -8.43 -17.22
CA SER A 10 12.70 -7.51 -16.53
C SER A 10 11.98 -6.29 -15.96
N GLU A 11 11.02 -5.73 -16.67
CA GLU A 11 10.18 -4.62 -16.19
C GLU A 11 9.32 -5.03 -14.99
N ALA A 12 8.71 -6.21 -15.06
CA ALA A 12 7.93 -6.75 -13.95
C ALA A 12 8.80 -7.01 -12.71
N MET A 13 9.99 -7.55 -12.88
CA MET A 13 10.94 -7.75 -11.76
C MET A 13 11.40 -6.42 -11.17
N ALA A 14 11.72 -5.44 -11.99
CA ALA A 14 12.07 -4.09 -11.52
C ALA A 14 10.91 -3.44 -10.74
N GLY A 15 9.68 -3.54 -11.25
CA GLY A 15 8.49 -3.04 -10.57
C GLY A 15 8.26 -3.70 -9.21
N ALA A 16 8.42 -5.04 -9.12
CA ALA A 16 8.30 -5.76 -7.87
C ALA A 16 9.41 -5.35 -6.88
N PHE A 17 10.65 -5.23 -7.33
CA PHE A 17 11.78 -4.83 -6.50
C PHE A 17 11.63 -3.41 -5.95
N VAL A 18 11.30 -2.44 -6.81
CA VAL A 18 11.05 -1.04 -6.41
C VAL A 18 9.90 -0.97 -5.42
N THR A 19 8.81 -1.72 -5.65
CA THR A 19 7.68 -1.79 -4.73
C THR A 19 8.10 -2.32 -3.36
N ALA A 20 8.86 -3.40 -3.30
CA ALA A 20 9.33 -3.99 -2.05
C ALA A 20 10.20 -3.00 -1.25
N LEU A 21 11.16 -2.36 -1.91
CA LEU A 21 12.03 -1.34 -1.28
C LEU A 21 11.23 -0.15 -0.77
N ALA A 22 10.31 0.38 -1.59
CA ALA A 22 9.47 1.51 -1.20
C ALA A 22 8.59 1.14 -0.01
N TYR A 23 7.99 -0.06 -0.01
CA TYR A 23 7.15 -0.51 1.09
C TYR A 23 7.92 -0.61 2.40
N VAL A 24 9.10 -1.25 2.40
CA VAL A 24 9.97 -1.36 3.57
C VAL A 24 10.41 0.03 4.05
N PHE A 25 10.89 0.88 3.15
CA PHE A 25 11.32 2.23 3.49
C PHE A 25 10.21 3.05 4.16
N PHE A 26 9.01 3.06 3.56
CA PHE A 26 7.89 3.82 4.13
C PHE A 26 7.32 3.18 5.39
N PHE A 27 7.50 1.88 5.59
CA PHE A 27 7.14 1.22 6.85
C PHE A 27 8.07 1.67 7.99
N GLU A 28 9.37 1.64 7.79
CA GLU A 28 10.36 2.12 8.76
C GLU A 28 10.21 3.62 9.03
N LEU A 29 9.99 4.42 7.99
CA LEU A 29 9.73 5.84 8.12
C LEU A 29 8.45 6.12 8.93
N ASN A 30 7.39 5.35 8.68
CA ASN A 30 6.14 5.45 9.43
C ASN A 30 6.35 5.12 10.91
N ASP A 31 7.10 4.08 11.19
CA ASP A 31 7.43 3.68 12.56
C ASP A 31 8.22 4.78 13.28
N TRP A 32 9.19 5.36 12.61
CA TRP A 32 9.98 6.45 13.17
C TRP A 32 9.15 7.71 13.43
N LEU A 33 8.27 8.10 12.50
CA LEU A 33 7.47 9.33 12.62
C LEU A 33 6.26 9.18 13.55
N PHE A 34 5.60 8.02 13.53
CA PHE A 34 4.26 7.83 14.09
C PHE A 34 4.18 6.71 15.13
N SER A 35 5.31 6.30 15.74
CA SER A 35 5.33 5.29 16.82
C SER A 35 4.39 5.61 17.98
N GLN A 36 4.22 6.90 18.29
CA GLN A 36 3.39 7.36 19.41
C GLN A 36 1.87 7.25 19.18
N VAL A 37 1.45 7.07 17.91
CA VAL A 37 0.02 6.93 17.55
C VAL A 37 -0.32 5.50 17.10
N LYS A 38 0.53 4.53 17.42
CA LYS A 38 0.22 3.11 17.25
C LYS A 38 -0.83 2.65 18.25
N VAL A 39 -1.75 1.83 17.77
CA VAL A 39 -2.75 1.11 18.59
C VAL A 39 -2.22 -0.27 18.97
N SER A 40 -1.49 -0.91 18.05
CA SER A 40 -0.77 -2.17 18.23
C SER A 40 0.37 -2.27 17.21
N ASP A 41 1.16 -3.34 17.25
CA ASP A 41 2.31 -3.54 16.34
C ASP A 41 1.93 -3.43 14.86
N ASN A 42 0.69 -3.78 14.50
CA ASN A 42 0.23 -3.79 13.11
C ASN A 42 -0.90 -2.78 12.84
N ILE A 43 -1.27 -1.93 13.81
CA ILE A 43 -2.39 -0.99 13.69
C ILE A 43 -1.94 0.39 14.16
N SER A 44 -2.06 1.40 13.30
CA SER A 44 -1.72 2.79 13.59
C SER A 44 -2.79 3.74 13.06
N TRP A 45 -2.93 4.91 13.69
CA TRP A 45 -3.81 5.98 13.23
C TRP A 45 -3.28 6.75 12.01
N VAL A 46 -2.01 6.55 11.66
CA VAL A 46 -1.39 7.03 10.41
C VAL A 46 -0.53 5.92 9.86
N PHE A 47 -0.75 5.52 8.59
CA PHE A 47 -0.02 4.43 7.97
C PHE A 47 0.39 4.77 6.53
N LEU A 48 1.58 5.40 6.39
CA LEU A 48 2.13 5.84 5.10
C LEU A 48 2.29 4.72 4.06
N PRO A 49 2.66 3.47 4.45
CA PRO A 49 2.79 2.38 3.48
C PRO A 49 1.50 2.03 2.73
N ALA A 50 0.33 2.47 3.23
CA ALA A 50 -0.94 2.28 2.53
C ALA A 50 -0.95 2.92 1.13
N ALA A 51 -0.31 4.08 0.97
CA ALA A 51 -0.15 4.73 -0.33
C ALA A 51 0.67 3.85 -1.28
N ILE A 52 1.77 3.27 -0.79
CA ILE A 52 2.62 2.39 -1.60
C ILE A 52 1.84 1.16 -2.06
N ARG A 53 1.00 0.57 -1.20
CA ARG A 53 0.14 -0.55 -1.57
C ARG A 53 -0.75 -0.21 -2.77
N MET A 54 -1.46 0.91 -2.70
CA MET A 54 -2.40 1.31 -3.73
C MET A 54 -1.71 1.76 -5.03
N VAL A 55 -0.65 2.57 -4.93
CA VAL A 55 0.09 3.08 -6.09
C VAL A 55 0.82 1.96 -6.82
N SER A 56 1.48 1.07 -6.10
CA SER A 56 2.24 -0.03 -6.72
C SER A 56 1.36 -0.98 -7.52
N VAL A 57 0.20 -1.35 -6.99
CA VAL A 57 -0.72 -2.23 -7.72
C VAL A 57 -1.41 -1.53 -8.89
N LEU A 58 -1.59 -0.21 -8.83
CA LEU A 58 -2.09 0.58 -9.95
C LEU A 58 -1.07 0.63 -11.09
N LEU A 59 0.20 0.89 -10.78
CA LEU A 59 1.28 1.05 -11.76
C LEU A 59 1.78 -0.30 -12.30
N PHE A 60 1.99 -1.27 -11.41
CA PHE A 60 2.68 -2.52 -11.73
C PHE A 60 1.78 -3.76 -11.70
N GLY A 61 0.50 -3.62 -11.33
CA GLY A 61 -0.44 -4.73 -11.26
C GLY A 61 0.06 -5.89 -10.40
N TRP A 62 0.20 -7.09 -10.96
CA TRP A 62 0.69 -8.27 -10.24
C TRP A 62 2.15 -8.16 -9.79
N ALA A 63 3.01 -7.44 -10.51
CA ALA A 63 4.38 -7.19 -10.05
C ALA A 63 4.37 -6.34 -8.76
N GLY A 64 3.47 -5.36 -8.66
CA GLY A 64 3.22 -4.62 -7.42
C GLY A 64 2.78 -5.53 -6.27
N VAL A 65 1.85 -6.48 -6.51
CA VAL A 65 1.43 -7.46 -5.50
C VAL A 65 2.61 -8.29 -5.00
N LEU A 66 3.45 -8.81 -5.90
CA LEU A 66 4.63 -9.59 -5.53
C LEU A 66 5.63 -8.75 -4.72
N GLY A 67 5.85 -7.51 -5.12
CA GLY A 67 6.71 -6.57 -4.40
C GLY A 67 6.19 -6.27 -2.99
N LEU A 68 4.88 -6.00 -2.84
CA LEU A 68 4.25 -5.79 -1.54
C LEU A 68 4.33 -7.02 -0.65
N PHE A 69 4.10 -8.20 -1.21
CA PHE A 69 4.22 -9.46 -0.48
C PHE A 69 5.65 -9.65 0.04
N ALA A 70 6.66 -9.49 -0.84
CA ALA A 70 8.07 -9.58 -0.45
C ALA A 70 8.47 -8.52 0.59
N GLY A 71 8.08 -7.27 0.40
CA GLY A 71 8.33 -6.19 1.36
C GLY A 71 7.68 -6.45 2.71
N SER A 72 6.43 -6.97 2.74
CA SER A 72 5.76 -7.37 3.98
C SER A 72 6.49 -8.52 4.70
N LEU A 73 7.05 -9.49 3.96
CA LEU A 73 7.87 -10.55 4.57
C LEU A 73 9.14 -9.99 5.20
N VAL A 74 9.79 -9.00 4.58
CA VAL A 74 10.98 -8.33 5.15
C VAL A 74 10.62 -7.62 6.46
N VAL A 75 9.56 -6.82 6.46
CA VAL A 75 9.09 -6.09 7.65
C VAL A 75 8.72 -7.04 8.80
N LEU A 76 8.10 -8.17 8.48
CA LEU A 76 7.65 -9.15 9.47
C LEU A 76 8.70 -10.25 9.74
N PHE A 77 9.93 -10.11 9.25
CA PHE A 77 10.96 -11.16 9.28
C PHE A 77 11.21 -11.71 10.68
N ASN A 78 11.24 -10.86 11.70
CA ASN A 78 11.48 -11.26 13.09
C ASN A 78 10.37 -12.17 13.66
N GLN A 79 9.19 -12.18 13.07
CA GLN A 79 8.05 -12.99 13.49
C GLN A 79 7.93 -14.31 12.71
N ILE A 80 8.68 -14.47 11.60
CA ILE A 80 8.52 -15.60 10.68
C ILE A 80 8.90 -16.95 11.31
N THR A 81 9.89 -16.95 12.19
CA THR A 81 10.37 -18.15 12.88
C THR A 81 9.39 -18.64 13.93
N VAL A 82 8.62 -17.74 14.54
CA VAL A 82 7.68 -18.04 15.63
C VAL A 82 6.28 -18.36 15.07
N GLN A 83 5.84 -17.60 14.08
CA GLN A 83 4.49 -17.73 13.52
C GLN A 83 4.49 -17.62 11.97
N PRO A 84 5.10 -18.57 11.24
CA PRO A 84 5.25 -18.46 9.79
C PRO A 84 3.91 -18.35 9.05
N GLY A 85 2.90 -19.09 9.45
CA GLY A 85 1.57 -19.03 8.85
C GLY A 85 0.88 -17.68 9.05
N HIS A 86 1.11 -17.01 10.18
CA HIS A 86 0.60 -15.67 10.45
C HIS A 86 1.27 -14.63 9.55
N VAL A 87 2.58 -14.68 9.44
CA VAL A 87 3.38 -13.78 8.60
C VAL A 87 2.98 -13.91 7.13
N LEU A 88 2.85 -15.14 6.61
CA LEU A 88 2.41 -15.36 5.24
C LEU A 88 0.98 -14.84 5.00
N ALA A 89 0.08 -15.02 5.95
CA ALA A 89 -1.28 -14.50 5.86
C ALA A 89 -1.27 -12.97 5.83
N LEU A 90 -0.57 -12.30 6.75
CA LEU A 90 -0.47 -10.83 6.78
C LEU A 90 0.16 -10.28 5.49
N ALA A 91 1.20 -10.90 4.97
CA ALA A 91 1.82 -10.49 3.71
C ALA A 91 0.83 -10.61 2.53
N GLY A 92 0.04 -11.69 2.48
CA GLY A 92 -1.02 -11.86 1.48
C GLY A 92 -2.15 -10.83 1.62
N LEU A 93 -2.61 -10.58 2.85
CA LEU A 93 -3.65 -9.61 3.16
C LEU A 93 -3.21 -8.17 2.88
N SER A 94 -1.92 -7.85 3.02
CA SER A 94 -1.39 -6.53 2.68
C SER A 94 -1.28 -6.28 1.17
N SER A 95 -1.22 -7.32 0.35
CA SER A 95 -0.94 -7.21 -1.08
C SER A 95 -2.16 -7.42 -1.98
N VAL A 96 -2.86 -8.54 -1.84
CA VAL A 96 -3.93 -8.93 -2.77
C VAL A 96 -5.17 -8.02 -2.70
N PRO A 97 -5.70 -7.64 -1.52
CA PRO A 97 -6.87 -6.76 -1.44
C PRO A 97 -6.65 -5.39 -2.08
N SER A 98 -5.41 -4.88 -2.00
CA SER A 98 -5.04 -3.60 -2.63
C SER A 98 -5.20 -3.65 -4.15
N LEU A 99 -4.85 -4.78 -4.80
CA LEU A 99 -5.06 -4.96 -6.24
C LEU A 99 -6.55 -4.99 -6.60
N VAL A 100 -7.36 -5.69 -5.80
CA VAL A 100 -8.81 -5.75 -6.01
C VAL A 100 -9.42 -4.36 -5.88
N ALA A 101 -9.13 -3.65 -4.80
CA ALA A 101 -9.61 -2.28 -4.56
C ALA A 101 -9.19 -1.33 -5.69
N ALA A 102 -7.91 -1.36 -6.10
CA ALA A 102 -7.41 -0.51 -7.17
C ALA A 102 -8.10 -0.78 -8.50
N ARG A 103 -8.36 -2.05 -8.85
CA ARG A 103 -9.09 -2.42 -10.08
C ARG A 103 -10.55 -1.98 -10.05
N MET A 104 -11.23 -2.16 -8.92
CA MET A 104 -12.64 -1.73 -8.76
C MET A 104 -12.77 -0.21 -8.90
N VAL A 105 -11.93 0.56 -8.19
CA VAL A 105 -11.96 2.04 -8.25
C VAL A 105 -11.58 2.54 -9.64
N ARG A 106 -10.56 1.94 -10.25
CA ARG A 106 -10.15 2.29 -11.61
C ARG A 106 -11.27 2.08 -12.61
N GLY A 107 -11.99 0.96 -12.55
CA GLY A 107 -13.14 0.68 -13.42
C GLY A 107 -14.32 1.61 -13.17
N ALA A 108 -14.61 1.93 -11.89
CA ALA A 108 -15.73 2.78 -11.51
C ALA A 108 -15.52 4.27 -11.81
N LEU A 109 -14.28 4.76 -11.77
CA LEU A 109 -13.92 6.16 -11.95
C LEU A 109 -13.17 6.44 -13.27
N GLU A 110 -13.07 5.44 -14.15
CA GLU A 110 -12.36 5.52 -15.43
C GLU A 110 -10.93 6.07 -15.31
N ILE A 111 -10.22 5.69 -14.24
CA ILE A 111 -8.86 6.15 -13.97
C ILE A 111 -7.88 5.48 -14.94
N GLY A 112 -7.01 6.28 -15.57
CA GLY A 112 -5.94 5.80 -16.42
C GLY A 112 -4.93 4.90 -15.69
N HIS A 113 -3.90 4.45 -16.41
CA HIS A 113 -2.83 3.61 -15.85
C HIS A 113 -1.83 4.41 -15.00
N ASP A 114 -1.87 5.72 -15.08
CA ASP A 114 -1.02 6.64 -14.34
C ASP A 114 -1.83 7.49 -13.35
N LEU A 115 -1.14 8.14 -12.43
CA LEU A 115 -1.72 9.06 -11.46
C LEU A 115 -1.80 10.50 -11.98
N ALA A 116 -1.23 10.79 -13.17
CA ALA A 116 -0.96 12.15 -13.63
C ALA A 116 -2.22 12.95 -13.93
N GLY A 117 -3.32 12.29 -14.28
CA GLY A 117 -4.61 12.91 -14.60
C GLY A 117 -5.67 12.82 -13.50
N MET A 118 -5.34 12.24 -12.34
CA MET A 118 -6.33 12.05 -11.28
C MET A 118 -6.75 13.38 -10.64
N THR A 119 -8.06 13.55 -10.51
CA THR A 119 -8.64 14.66 -9.75
C THR A 119 -8.52 14.42 -8.23
N GLY A 120 -8.61 15.47 -7.42
CA GLY A 120 -8.61 15.34 -5.97
C GLY A 120 -9.70 14.39 -5.43
N ARG A 121 -10.87 14.38 -6.07
CA ARG A 121 -11.97 13.46 -5.73
C ARG A 121 -11.59 12.00 -6.03
N GLN A 122 -10.98 11.74 -7.17
CA GLN A 122 -10.52 10.38 -7.53
C GLN A 122 -9.43 9.90 -6.57
N LEU A 123 -8.48 10.76 -6.18
CA LEU A 123 -7.46 10.45 -5.18
C LEU A 123 -8.08 10.12 -3.81
N LEU A 124 -9.08 10.90 -3.39
CA LEU A 124 -9.79 10.65 -2.14
C LEU A 124 -10.49 9.29 -2.16
N VAL A 125 -11.29 9.01 -3.21
CA VAL A 125 -12.00 7.71 -3.33
C VAL A 125 -11.01 6.55 -3.41
N PHE A 126 -9.89 6.73 -4.13
CA PHE A 126 -8.85 5.73 -4.25
C PHE A 126 -8.22 5.39 -2.89
N GLY A 127 -7.87 6.40 -2.09
CA GLY A 127 -7.34 6.21 -0.73
C GLY A 127 -8.34 5.55 0.21
N LEU A 128 -9.58 6.02 0.22
CA LEU A 128 -10.65 5.46 1.07
C LEU A 128 -10.96 4.00 0.71
N ALA A 129 -11.03 3.67 -0.58
CA ALA A 129 -11.29 2.31 -1.03
C ALA A 129 -10.15 1.35 -0.63
N GLY A 130 -8.90 1.80 -0.75
CA GLY A 130 -7.74 1.03 -0.30
C GLY A 130 -7.75 0.80 1.21
N GLY A 131 -8.00 1.84 1.99
CA GLY A 131 -8.15 1.75 3.45
C GLY A 131 -9.27 0.83 3.86
N LEU A 132 -10.45 0.93 3.21
CA LEU A 132 -11.60 0.07 3.48
C LEU A 132 -11.29 -1.40 3.18
N ALA A 133 -10.75 -1.70 2.01
CA ALA A 133 -10.43 -3.07 1.61
C ALA A 133 -9.41 -3.71 2.56
N ASN A 134 -8.36 -2.97 2.92
CA ASN A 134 -7.34 -3.46 3.82
C ASN A 134 -7.86 -3.68 5.25
N SER A 135 -8.52 -2.67 5.84
CA SER A 135 -9.05 -2.76 7.20
C SER A 135 -10.08 -3.87 7.35
N LEU A 136 -10.94 -4.06 6.33
CA LEU A 136 -11.95 -5.13 6.35
C LEU A 136 -11.31 -6.52 6.40
N VAL A 137 -10.37 -6.81 5.49
CA VAL A 137 -9.78 -8.16 5.42
C VAL A 137 -8.88 -8.48 6.61
N HIS A 138 -8.13 -7.48 7.11
CA HIS A 138 -7.30 -7.65 8.31
C HIS A 138 -8.16 -7.84 9.56
N THR A 139 -9.23 -7.05 9.72
CA THR A 139 -10.16 -7.22 10.85
C THR A 139 -10.80 -8.59 10.84
N LEU A 140 -11.30 -9.05 9.69
CA LEU A 140 -11.87 -10.40 9.56
C LEU A 140 -10.86 -11.48 9.93
N TYR A 141 -9.61 -11.32 9.50
CA TYR A 141 -8.54 -12.24 9.82
C TYR A 141 -8.23 -12.25 11.33
N PHE A 142 -8.10 -11.08 11.96
CA PHE A 142 -7.79 -10.99 13.39
C PHE A 142 -8.93 -11.50 14.26
N VAL A 143 -10.17 -11.19 13.93
CA VAL A 143 -11.35 -11.72 14.63
C VAL A 143 -11.41 -13.24 14.51
N GLY A 144 -11.11 -13.80 13.34
CA GLY A 144 -11.08 -15.25 13.12
C GLY A 144 -9.97 -15.98 13.91
N ARG A 145 -8.89 -15.28 14.25
CA ARG A 145 -7.76 -15.87 15.02
C ARG A 145 -7.88 -15.71 16.54
N SER A 146 -8.53 -14.67 16.99
CA SER A 146 -8.57 -14.30 18.40
C SER A 146 -10.01 -14.19 18.87
N ALA A 147 -10.52 -15.24 19.48
CA ALA A 147 -11.79 -15.17 20.16
C ALA A 147 -11.70 -14.11 21.28
N GLY A 148 -12.26 -12.92 21.05
CA GLY A 148 -12.33 -11.85 22.05
C GLY A 148 -11.82 -10.48 21.61
N LEU A 149 -11.26 -10.32 20.40
CA LEU A 149 -10.99 -8.98 19.87
C LEU A 149 -12.28 -8.32 19.40
N GLU A 150 -12.60 -7.17 20.01
CA GLU A 150 -13.68 -6.31 19.52
C GLU A 150 -13.37 -5.84 18.09
N PRO A 151 -14.19 -6.18 17.09
CA PRO A 151 -13.91 -5.89 15.67
C PRO A 151 -13.65 -4.40 15.41
N PHE A 152 -14.35 -3.53 16.11
CA PHE A 152 -14.23 -2.08 15.93
C PHE A 152 -12.92 -1.48 16.43
N HIS A 153 -12.28 -2.08 17.46
CA HIS A 153 -11.00 -1.60 17.98
C HIS A 153 -9.85 -1.74 16.99
N GLY A 154 -9.92 -2.70 16.06
CA GLY A 154 -8.94 -2.85 14.99
C GLY A 154 -9.33 -2.14 13.70
N PHE A 155 -10.61 -2.24 13.30
CA PHE A 155 -11.10 -1.73 12.02
C PHE A 155 -10.95 -0.21 11.89
N VAL A 156 -11.45 0.55 12.85
CA VAL A 156 -11.51 2.02 12.77
C VAL A 156 -10.11 2.64 12.69
N PRO A 157 -9.16 2.32 13.60
CA PRO A 157 -7.81 2.88 13.50
C PRO A 157 -7.10 2.48 12.20
N MET A 158 -7.28 1.25 11.74
CA MET A 158 -6.66 0.76 10.51
C MET A 158 -7.24 1.47 9.28
N PHE A 159 -8.57 1.60 9.20
CA PHE A 159 -9.24 2.33 8.10
C PHE A 159 -8.82 3.80 8.06
N VAL A 160 -8.84 4.47 9.20
CA VAL A 160 -8.41 5.87 9.30
C VAL A 160 -6.93 6.01 8.97
N GLY A 161 -6.09 5.15 9.54
CA GLY A 161 -4.64 5.17 9.34
C GLY A 161 -4.24 4.98 7.89
N ASP A 162 -4.82 4.00 7.22
CA ASP A 162 -4.59 3.74 5.79
C ASP A 162 -5.08 4.89 4.92
N SER A 163 -6.26 5.43 5.22
CA SER A 163 -6.85 6.54 4.46
C SER A 163 -6.02 7.82 4.62
N VAL A 164 -5.70 8.19 5.86
CA VAL A 164 -4.89 9.38 6.17
C VAL A 164 -3.47 9.23 5.59
N GLY A 165 -2.82 8.09 5.79
CA GLY A 165 -1.49 7.83 5.26
C GLY A 165 -1.45 7.92 3.74
N THR A 166 -2.45 7.33 3.07
CA THR A 166 -2.56 7.41 1.59
C THR A 166 -2.75 8.85 1.12
N LEU A 167 -3.66 9.60 1.74
CA LEU A 167 -3.92 10.99 1.35
C LEU A 167 -2.73 11.91 1.60
N LEU A 168 -2.03 11.77 2.73
CA LEU A 168 -0.81 12.51 3.03
C LEU A 168 0.27 12.28 1.98
N MET A 169 0.51 11.01 1.62
CA MET A 169 1.52 10.65 0.63
C MET A 169 1.18 11.14 -0.78
N LEU A 170 -0.08 10.98 -1.19
CA LEU A 170 -0.53 11.46 -2.51
C LEU A 170 -0.47 12.99 -2.60
N TYR A 171 -0.82 13.69 -1.53
CA TYR A 171 -0.72 15.15 -1.45
C TYR A 171 0.74 15.62 -1.50
N ALA A 172 1.62 15.01 -0.72
CA ALA A 172 3.05 15.31 -0.73
C ALA A 172 3.67 15.06 -2.12
N GLY A 173 3.32 13.95 -2.76
CA GLY A 173 3.74 13.64 -4.13
C GLY A 173 3.26 14.67 -5.15
N ALA A 174 1.99 15.08 -5.07
CA ALA A 174 1.42 16.09 -5.96
C ALA A 174 2.11 17.47 -5.79
N LEU A 175 2.41 17.87 -4.55
CA LEU A 175 3.14 19.12 -4.28
C LEU A 175 4.56 19.06 -4.84
N SER A 176 5.27 17.95 -4.64
CA SER A 176 6.63 17.77 -5.16
C SER A 176 6.67 17.89 -6.68
N LEU A 177 5.76 17.21 -7.38
CA LEU A 177 5.67 17.26 -8.84
C LEU A 177 5.36 18.67 -9.37
N ARG A 178 4.50 19.43 -8.67
CA ARG A 178 4.21 20.82 -9.04
C ARG A 178 5.46 21.72 -8.94
N ARG A 179 6.27 21.56 -7.88
CA ARG A 179 7.52 22.33 -7.69
C ARG A 179 8.55 22.03 -8.78
N PHE A 180 8.72 20.75 -9.15
CA PHE A 180 9.64 20.36 -10.22
C PHE A 180 9.23 20.91 -11.59
N ARG A 181 7.91 20.98 -11.88
CA ARG A 181 7.41 21.56 -13.15
C ARG A 181 7.55 23.08 -13.20
N GLN A 182 7.63 23.77 -12.07
CA GLN A 182 7.73 25.23 -12.00
C GLN A 182 9.18 25.72 -11.88
N SER A 183 10.15 24.82 -11.71
CA SER A 183 11.57 25.18 -11.76
C SER A 183 11.96 25.49 -13.21
N PRO A 184 12.30 26.78 -13.57
CA PRO A 184 12.77 27.08 -14.91
C PRO A 184 14.04 26.28 -15.15
N SER A 185 14.16 25.66 -16.34
CA SER A 185 15.44 25.18 -16.83
C SER A 185 16.42 26.37 -16.77
N ALA A 186 17.43 26.26 -15.92
CA ALA A 186 18.56 27.19 -15.96
C ALA A 186 19.28 26.90 -17.28
N ASP A 187 18.96 27.71 -18.31
CA ASP A 187 19.73 27.85 -19.53
C ASP A 187 20.95 28.75 -19.25
#